data_accef9704559a76bcb4dd01bab0f2604
#
_entry.id   accef9704559a76bcb4dd01bab0f2604
#
_cell.length_a   1.000
_cell.length_b   1.000
_cell.length_c   1.000
_cell.angle_alpha   90.00
_cell.angle_beta   90.00
_cell.angle_gamma   90.00
#
_symmetry.space_group_name_H-M   'P 1'
#
loop_
_entity.id
_entity.type
_entity.pdbx_description
1 polymer ?
#
loop_
_entity_poly.entity_id
_entity_poly.type
_entity_poly.pdbx_seq_one_letter_code
_entity_poly.pdbx_strand_id
1 'polypeptide(L)'
;NTESTPARRRMARVPHGASLIDNPVSGAPGFQTGNVFTLAGVPKIVEGMLGDIGHRLETGAVVKSVTVRGSDLREGDLAEALSALSDKYEGLSIGSYPWFRTVNDHGVALIARGTDEDRLAQLSEELAALVRGQGVNPEIIQGEL
;
A
#
# COMPACT_ATOMS: atom_id res chain seq x y z
N ASN A 1 7.60 38.09 12.61
CA ASN A 1 8.90 38.30 11.90
C ASN A 1 9.94 37.37 12.51
N THR A 2 10.17 36.24 11.85
CA THR A 2 11.22 35.31 12.28
C THR A 2 12.48 35.66 11.51
N GLU A 3 13.51 36.16 12.18
CA GLU A 3 14.78 36.51 11.56
C GLU A 3 15.38 35.33 10.79
N SER A 4 15.82 35.62 9.56
CA SER A 4 16.49 34.67 8.69
C SER A 4 17.93 34.43 9.15
N THR A 5 18.14 33.43 10.00
CA THR A 5 19.51 33.08 10.47
C THR A 5 20.29 32.37 9.35
N PRO A 6 21.66 32.39 9.41
CA PRO A 6 22.49 31.65 8.44
C PRO A 6 22.17 30.12 8.38
N ALA A 7 21.75 29.54 9.49
CA ALA A 7 21.31 28.13 9.55
C ALA A 7 20.02 27.91 8.76
N ARG A 8 19.04 28.80 8.91
CA ARG A 8 17.78 28.73 8.13
C ARG A 8 17.99 28.93 6.63
N ARG A 9 18.90 29.85 6.25
CA ARG A 9 19.25 30.06 4.83
C ARG A 9 19.88 28.83 4.20
N ARG A 10 20.61 28.00 4.96
CA ARG A 10 21.16 26.74 4.45
C ARG A 10 20.07 25.73 4.09
N MET A 11 18.94 25.74 4.82
CA MET A 11 17.79 24.86 4.54
C MET A 11 17.06 25.25 3.25
N ALA A 12 17.26 26.47 2.74
CA ALA A 12 16.69 26.92 1.48
C ALA A 12 17.60 26.65 0.25
N ARG A 13 18.73 25.96 0.44
CA ARG A 13 19.61 25.59 -0.66
C ARG A 13 19.05 24.38 -1.39
N VAL A 14 18.87 24.53 -2.68
CA VAL A 14 18.43 23.47 -3.60
C VAL A 14 19.45 23.29 -4.72
N PRO A 15 19.54 22.14 -5.38
CA PRO A 15 20.40 21.96 -6.55
C PRO A 15 20.06 22.94 -7.67
N HIS A 16 21.06 23.30 -8.47
CA HIS A 16 20.84 24.13 -9.66
C HIS A 16 19.89 23.40 -10.63
N GLY A 17 18.90 24.10 -11.16
CA GLY A 17 17.91 23.55 -12.06
C GLY A 17 16.81 22.72 -11.39
N ALA A 18 16.79 22.62 -10.05
CA ALA A 18 15.69 21.98 -9.33
C ALA A 18 14.42 22.83 -9.38
N SER A 19 13.27 22.19 -9.49
CA SER A 19 11.96 22.79 -9.26
C SER A 19 11.55 22.63 -7.80
N LEU A 20 10.89 23.64 -7.23
CA LEU A 20 10.44 23.60 -5.85
C LEU A 20 9.15 22.76 -5.72
N ILE A 21 9.01 22.14 -4.56
CA ILE A 21 7.80 21.43 -4.12
C ILE A 21 7.21 22.21 -2.98
N ASP A 22 5.95 22.60 -3.08
CA ASP A 22 5.29 23.39 -2.05
C ASP A 22 5.09 22.60 -0.75
N ASN A 23 5.27 23.30 0.35
CA ASN A 23 5.05 22.79 1.70
C ASN A 23 4.07 23.71 2.44
N PRO A 24 2.78 23.43 2.35
CA PRO A 24 1.76 24.27 2.97
C PRO A 24 1.75 24.21 4.50
N VAL A 25 2.45 23.22 5.10
CA VAL A 25 2.46 23.01 6.55
C VAL A 25 3.52 23.88 7.25
N SER A 26 4.74 23.94 6.73
CA SER A 26 5.84 24.66 7.40
C SER A 26 6.54 25.71 6.54
N GLY A 27 6.21 25.78 5.25
CA GLY A 27 6.77 26.75 4.30
C GLY A 27 8.20 26.46 3.84
N ALA A 28 8.89 25.46 4.41
CA ALA A 28 10.21 25.04 3.93
C ALA A 28 10.04 24.10 2.73
N PRO A 29 10.37 24.52 1.48
CA PRO A 29 10.05 23.75 0.29
C PRO A 29 10.88 22.47 0.19
N GLY A 30 10.31 21.46 -0.46
CA GLY A 30 11.07 20.38 -1.06
C GLY A 30 11.58 20.77 -2.43
N PHE A 31 12.20 19.83 -3.13
CA PHE A 31 12.64 20.07 -4.51
C PHE A 31 12.64 18.79 -5.31
N GLN A 32 12.50 18.95 -6.62
CA GLN A 32 12.62 17.89 -7.62
C GLN A 32 13.81 18.16 -8.55
N THR A 33 14.63 17.15 -8.79
CA THR A 33 15.70 17.16 -9.78
C THR A 33 15.58 15.91 -10.65
N GLY A 34 15.22 16.09 -11.91
CA GLY A 34 14.89 14.96 -12.79
C GLY A 34 13.72 14.15 -12.23
N ASN A 35 13.92 12.86 -12.02
CA ASN A 35 12.95 11.94 -11.43
C ASN A 35 13.09 11.75 -9.90
N VAL A 36 13.94 12.55 -9.24
CA VAL A 36 14.18 12.48 -7.79
C VAL A 36 13.41 13.58 -7.08
N PHE A 37 12.55 13.21 -6.16
CA PHE A 37 11.77 14.10 -5.30
C PHE A 37 12.34 14.08 -3.89
N THR A 38 12.71 15.24 -3.37
CA THR A 38 13.22 15.39 -2.00
C THR A 38 12.20 16.13 -1.14
N LEU A 39 11.65 15.42 -0.16
CA LEU A 39 10.60 15.88 0.74
C LEU A 39 11.13 15.99 2.17
N ALA A 40 10.40 16.69 3.04
CA ALA A 40 10.70 16.70 4.46
C ALA A 40 10.43 15.33 5.11
N GLY A 41 11.19 14.94 6.13
CA GLY A 41 11.05 13.65 6.81
C GLY A 41 9.93 13.55 7.84
N VAL A 42 9.09 14.59 8.00
CA VAL A 42 7.98 14.59 8.96
C VAL A 42 6.69 14.16 8.27
N PRO A 43 5.99 13.08 8.70
CA PRO A 43 4.85 12.50 7.99
C PRO A 43 3.78 13.52 7.57
N LYS A 44 3.30 14.35 8.49
CA LYS A 44 2.30 15.38 8.20
C LYS A 44 2.74 16.41 7.15
N ILE A 45 4.04 16.70 7.08
CA ILE A 45 4.60 17.62 6.08
C ILE A 45 4.69 16.90 4.74
N VAL A 46 5.12 15.64 4.71
CA VAL A 46 5.16 14.81 3.49
C VAL A 46 3.77 14.71 2.87
N GLU A 47 2.74 14.41 3.66
CA GLU A 47 1.35 14.36 3.19
C GLU A 47 0.93 15.67 2.51
N GLY A 48 1.24 16.82 3.11
CA GLY A 48 0.98 18.13 2.52
C GLY A 48 1.72 18.36 1.21
N MET A 49 2.99 17.92 1.13
CA MET A 49 3.83 18.06 -0.07
C MET A 49 3.41 17.11 -1.19
N LEU A 50 2.88 15.91 -0.88
CA LEU A 50 2.37 14.96 -1.87
C LEU A 50 1.24 15.57 -2.71
N GLY A 51 0.45 16.46 -2.16
CA GLY A 51 -0.59 17.20 -2.90
C GLY A 51 -0.02 18.04 -4.06
N ASP A 52 1.18 18.61 -3.90
CA ASP A 52 1.85 19.41 -4.95
C ASP A 52 2.57 18.55 -6.01
N ILE A 53 2.95 17.33 -5.69
CA ILE A 53 3.72 16.50 -6.64
C ILE A 53 2.88 15.48 -7.42
N GLY A 54 1.64 15.23 -7.00
CA GLY A 54 0.79 14.21 -7.62
C GLY A 54 0.69 14.33 -9.15
N HIS A 55 0.55 15.54 -9.66
CA HIS A 55 0.46 15.83 -11.09
C HIS A 55 1.81 15.71 -11.86
N ARG A 56 2.93 15.61 -11.13
CA ARG A 56 4.29 15.47 -11.67
C ARG A 56 4.72 14.01 -11.77
N LEU A 57 3.95 13.11 -11.17
CA LEU A 57 4.26 11.68 -11.18
C LEU A 57 3.68 11.03 -12.44
N GLU A 58 4.47 10.15 -13.03
CA GLU A 58 3.95 9.26 -14.07
C GLU A 58 2.96 8.29 -13.44
N THR A 59 1.77 8.20 -14.00
CA THR A 59 0.75 7.26 -13.51
C THR A 59 1.04 5.87 -14.06
N GLY A 60 1.09 4.89 -13.17
CA GLY A 60 1.13 3.47 -13.52
C GLY A 60 -0.26 2.85 -13.64
N ALA A 61 -0.31 1.55 -13.90
CA ALA A 61 -1.54 0.79 -13.83
C ALA A 61 -2.10 0.81 -12.39
N VAL A 62 -3.41 0.97 -12.27
CA VAL A 62 -4.07 0.93 -10.96
C VAL A 62 -4.09 -0.51 -10.48
N VAL A 63 -3.40 -0.77 -9.38
CA VAL A 63 -3.46 -2.06 -8.69
C VAL A 63 -4.73 -2.09 -7.84
N LYS A 64 -5.57 -3.09 -8.08
CA LYS A 64 -6.75 -3.37 -7.26
C LYS A 64 -6.46 -4.50 -6.29
N SER A 65 -7.23 -4.56 -5.21
CA SER A 65 -7.12 -5.60 -4.20
C SER A 65 -8.48 -6.13 -3.79
N VAL A 66 -8.49 -7.39 -3.38
CA VAL A 66 -9.62 -8.06 -2.75
C VAL A 66 -9.11 -8.82 -1.54
N THR A 67 -9.80 -8.68 -0.42
CA THR A 67 -9.50 -9.38 0.82
C THR A 67 -10.52 -10.47 1.08
N VAL A 68 -10.06 -11.69 1.35
CA VAL A 68 -10.87 -12.81 1.80
C VAL A 68 -10.46 -13.18 3.22
N ARG A 69 -11.36 -13.00 4.18
CA ARG A 69 -11.10 -13.27 5.60
C ARG A 69 -11.79 -14.55 6.06
N GLY A 70 -11.11 -15.29 6.92
CA GLY A 70 -11.70 -16.42 7.65
C GLY A 70 -11.27 -16.40 9.11
N SER A 71 -12.24 -16.45 10.04
CA SER A 71 -11.97 -16.62 11.46
C SER A 71 -11.60 -18.08 11.77
N ASP A 72 -10.89 -18.29 12.87
CA ASP A 72 -10.45 -19.62 13.35
C ASP A 72 -9.58 -20.42 12.35
N LEU A 73 -8.96 -19.72 11.38
CA LEU A 73 -8.01 -20.30 10.43
C LEU A 73 -6.59 -20.21 10.94
N ARG A 74 -5.78 -21.20 10.58
CA ARG A 74 -4.32 -21.20 10.76
C ARG A 74 -3.65 -21.04 9.41
N GLU A 75 -2.70 -20.12 9.33
CA GLU A 75 -1.96 -19.86 8.08
C GLU A 75 -1.28 -21.11 7.52
N GLY A 76 -0.72 -21.97 8.41
CA GLY A 76 -0.04 -23.21 8.00
C GLY A 76 -0.94 -24.20 7.26
N ASP A 77 -2.24 -24.23 7.55
CA ASP A 77 -3.20 -25.13 6.90
C ASP A 77 -3.54 -24.68 5.46
N LEU A 78 -3.21 -23.44 5.12
CA LEU A 78 -3.47 -22.83 3.81
C LEU A 78 -2.22 -22.77 2.91
N ALA A 79 -1.02 -22.95 3.47
CA ALA A 79 0.25 -22.62 2.82
C ALA A 79 0.46 -23.34 1.48
N GLU A 80 0.20 -24.65 1.39
CA GLU A 80 0.37 -25.43 0.16
C GLU A 80 -0.60 -24.97 -0.94
N ALA A 81 -1.87 -24.76 -0.58
CA ALA A 81 -2.90 -24.32 -1.52
C ALA A 81 -2.65 -22.88 -1.98
N LEU A 82 -2.16 -22.00 -1.11
CA LEU A 82 -1.79 -20.62 -1.47
C LEU A 82 -0.60 -20.60 -2.44
N SER A 83 0.39 -21.47 -2.24
CA SER A 83 1.50 -21.62 -3.18
C SER A 83 1.01 -22.04 -4.56
N ALA A 84 0.14 -23.05 -4.64
CA ALA A 84 -0.43 -23.51 -5.90
C ALA A 84 -1.25 -22.41 -6.61
N LEU A 85 -2.01 -21.62 -5.85
CA LEU A 85 -2.77 -20.48 -6.40
C LEU A 85 -1.82 -19.36 -6.88
N SER A 86 -0.74 -19.09 -6.17
CA SER A 86 0.26 -18.11 -6.59
C SER A 86 0.91 -18.50 -7.91
N ASP A 87 1.25 -19.78 -8.10
CA ASP A 87 1.82 -20.29 -9.34
C ASP A 87 0.79 -20.25 -10.50
N LYS A 88 -0.48 -20.54 -10.21
CA LYS A 88 -1.56 -20.49 -11.20
C LYS A 88 -1.88 -19.09 -11.68
N TYR A 89 -1.79 -18.10 -10.78
CA TYR A 89 -2.15 -16.71 -11.04
C TYR A 89 -0.92 -15.81 -11.19
N GLU A 90 0.03 -16.22 -12.03
CA GLU A 90 1.20 -15.39 -12.35
C GLU A 90 0.78 -13.97 -12.77
N GLY A 91 1.43 -12.95 -12.19
CA GLY A 91 1.12 -11.52 -12.37
C GLY A 91 0.11 -10.95 -11.37
N LEU A 92 -0.54 -11.79 -10.55
CA LEU A 92 -1.24 -11.37 -9.35
C LEU A 92 -0.38 -11.70 -8.11
N SER A 93 -0.55 -10.94 -7.04
CA SER A 93 0.10 -11.25 -5.77
C SER A 93 -0.92 -11.71 -4.74
N ILE A 94 -0.54 -12.69 -3.91
CA ILE A 94 -1.33 -13.16 -2.78
C ILE A 94 -0.51 -12.92 -1.51
N GLY A 95 -1.10 -12.22 -0.54
CA GLY A 95 -0.54 -12.04 0.79
C GLY A 95 -1.41 -12.72 1.83
N SER A 96 -0.78 -13.37 2.81
CA SER A 96 -1.45 -13.97 3.97
C SER A 96 -1.13 -13.13 5.21
N TYR A 97 -2.16 -12.71 5.92
CA TYR A 97 -2.07 -11.80 7.07
C TYR A 97 -2.85 -12.41 8.24
N PRO A 98 -2.20 -13.19 9.10
CA PRO A 98 -2.83 -13.71 10.31
C PRO A 98 -3.11 -12.58 11.29
N TRP A 99 -4.26 -12.62 11.96
CA TRP A 99 -4.55 -11.74 13.09
C TRP A 99 -4.85 -12.54 14.34
N PHE A 100 -4.51 -11.97 15.47
CA PHE A 100 -4.84 -12.52 16.80
C PHE A 100 -5.13 -11.34 17.73
N ARG A 101 -6.40 -11.12 18.05
CA ARG A 101 -6.84 -10.09 19.00
C ARG A 101 -7.17 -10.68 20.35
N THR A 102 -7.91 -11.78 20.35
CA THR A 102 -8.26 -12.57 21.54
C THR A 102 -8.32 -14.05 21.16
N VAL A 103 -8.50 -14.93 22.18
CA VAL A 103 -8.67 -16.39 21.95
C VAL A 103 -9.84 -16.70 21.01
N ASN A 104 -10.89 -15.85 21.02
CA ASN A 104 -12.09 -16.02 20.20
C ASN A 104 -12.15 -15.04 18.99
N ASP A 105 -11.10 -14.26 18.77
CA ASP A 105 -10.98 -13.33 17.63
C ASP A 105 -9.59 -13.45 17.02
N HIS A 106 -9.42 -14.46 16.22
CA HIS A 106 -8.21 -14.74 15.44
C HIS A 106 -8.59 -15.33 14.09
N GLY A 107 -7.65 -15.34 13.15
CA GLY A 107 -7.89 -15.89 11.82
C GLY A 107 -6.85 -15.45 10.80
N VAL A 108 -7.18 -15.56 9.53
CA VAL A 108 -6.30 -15.18 8.42
C VAL A 108 -7.07 -14.33 7.39
N ALA A 109 -6.46 -13.20 7.00
CA ALA A 109 -6.88 -12.41 5.86
C ALA A 109 -5.97 -12.72 4.66
N LEU A 110 -6.55 -13.17 3.57
CA LEU A 110 -5.90 -13.43 2.31
C LEU A 110 -6.16 -12.23 1.39
N ILE A 111 -5.11 -11.52 0.99
CA ILE A 111 -5.25 -10.34 0.15
C ILE A 111 -4.66 -10.64 -1.22
N ALA A 112 -5.52 -10.63 -2.24
CA ALA A 112 -5.11 -10.70 -3.63
C ALA A 112 -4.97 -9.29 -4.21
N ARG A 113 -3.92 -9.06 -5.02
CA ARG A 113 -3.66 -7.78 -5.67
C ARG A 113 -3.25 -7.99 -7.12
N GLY A 114 -3.72 -7.09 -8.00
CA GLY A 114 -3.33 -7.09 -9.40
C GLY A 114 -4.02 -6.00 -10.21
N THR A 115 -3.66 -5.92 -11.48
CA THR A 115 -4.22 -4.94 -12.43
C THR A 115 -5.30 -5.53 -13.34
N ASP A 116 -5.41 -6.86 -13.39
CA ASP A 116 -6.40 -7.60 -14.18
C ASP A 116 -7.60 -7.95 -13.27
N GLU A 117 -8.70 -7.23 -13.45
CA GLU A 117 -9.88 -7.34 -12.59
C GLU A 117 -10.59 -8.70 -12.75
N ASP A 118 -10.64 -9.25 -13.94
CA ASP A 118 -11.31 -10.52 -14.20
C ASP A 118 -10.54 -11.68 -13.53
N ARG A 119 -9.23 -11.70 -13.67
CA ARG A 119 -8.36 -12.67 -12.99
C ARG A 119 -8.37 -12.49 -11.49
N LEU A 120 -8.42 -11.24 -11.00
CA LEU A 120 -8.52 -10.94 -9.58
C LEU A 120 -9.84 -11.45 -8.99
N ALA A 121 -10.95 -11.29 -9.70
CA ALA A 121 -12.25 -11.82 -9.29
C ALA A 121 -12.24 -13.36 -9.25
N GLN A 122 -11.67 -14.04 -10.26
CA GLN A 122 -11.51 -15.49 -10.26
C GLN A 122 -10.67 -15.98 -9.08
N LEU A 123 -9.53 -15.34 -8.83
CA LEU A 123 -8.66 -15.67 -7.69
C LEU A 123 -9.39 -15.47 -6.37
N SER A 124 -10.16 -14.38 -6.22
CA SER A 124 -10.96 -14.11 -5.02
C SER A 124 -11.95 -15.25 -4.72
N GLU A 125 -12.63 -15.77 -5.73
CA GLU A 125 -13.55 -16.92 -5.57
C GLU A 125 -12.81 -18.20 -5.18
N GLU A 126 -11.63 -18.47 -5.75
CA GLU A 126 -10.82 -19.62 -5.37
C GLU A 126 -10.28 -19.50 -3.94
N LEU A 127 -9.87 -18.31 -3.51
CA LEU A 127 -9.51 -18.05 -2.13
C LEU A 127 -10.68 -18.23 -1.17
N ALA A 128 -11.88 -17.79 -1.57
CA ALA A 128 -13.09 -18.01 -0.79
C ALA A 128 -13.46 -19.50 -0.73
N ALA A 129 -13.29 -20.25 -1.81
CA ALA A 129 -13.50 -21.70 -1.83
C ALA A 129 -12.49 -22.42 -0.92
N LEU A 130 -11.24 -21.98 -0.92
CA LEU A 130 -10.20 -22.50 -0.01
C LEU A 130 -10.60 -22.32 1.46
N VAL A 131 -11.06 -21.13 1.84
CA VAL A 131 -11.55 -20.83 3.20
C VAL A 131 -12.77 -21.69 3.55
N ARG A 132 -13.73 -21.84 2.63
CA ARG A 132 -14.90 -22.72 2.81
C ARG A 132 -14.48 -24.19 3.01
N GLY A 133 -13.44 -24.63 2.30
CA GLY A 133 -12.87 -25.98 2.43
C GLY A 133 -12.34 -26.29 3.83
N GLN A 134 -11.99 -25.25 4.61
CA GLN A 134 -11.62 -25.37 6.02
C GLN A 134 -12.83 -25.33 6.97
N GLY A 135 -14.04 -25.36 6.47
CA GLY A 135 -15.26 -25.32 7.28
C GLY A 135 -15.64 -23.90 7.77
N VAL A 136 -15.02 -22.88 7.24
CA VAL A 136 -15.20 -21.47 7.64
C VAL A 136 -15.97 -20.71 6.56
N ASN A 137 -16.88 -19.83 6.97
CA ASN A 137 -17.57 -18.94 6.04
C ASN A 137 -16.70 -17.70 5.75
N PRO A 138 -16.26 -17.48 4.48
CA PRO A 138 -15.41 -16.36 4.16
C PRO A 138 -16.17 -15.03 4.15
N GLU A 139 -15.52 -13.97 4.63
CA GLU A 139 -15.92 -12.59 4.40
C GLU A 139 -15.08 -12.02 3.22
N ILE A 140 -15.75 -11.50 2.19
CA ILE A 140 -15.09 -10.94 1.00
C ILE A 140 -15.24 -9.41 1.05
N ILE A 141 -14.12 -8.69 1.00
CA ILE A 141 -14.06 -7.23 1.10
C ILE A 141 -13.33 -6.70 -0.14
N GLN A 142 -13.90 -5.72 -0.82
CA GLN A 142 -13.21 -5.00 -1.90
C GLN A 142 -12.20 -4.04 -1.29
N GLY A 143 -10.94 -4.13 -1.72
CA GLY A 143 -9.84 -3.37 -1.16
C GLY A 143 -9.04 -4.13 -0.10
N GLU A 144 -8.16 -3.40 0.57
CA GLU A 144 -7.39 -3.86 1.73
C GLU A 144 -8.10 -3.48 3.04
N LEU A 145 -7.73 -4.15 4.12
CA LEU A 145 -8.27 -3.91 5.48
C LEU A 145 -7.77 -2.59 6.06
#